data_84a033015ffbe1817e5841560ece4a62
#
_entry.id   84a033015ffbe1817e5841560ece4a62
#
_cell.length_a   1.000
_cell.length_b   1.000
_cell.length_c   1.000
_cell.angle_alpha   90.00
_cell.angle_beta   90.00
_cell.angle_gamma   90.00
#
_symmetry.space_group_name_H-M   'P 1'
#
loop_
_entity.id
_entity.type
_entity.pdbx_description
1 polymer ?
#
loop_
_entity_poly.entity_id
_entity_poly.type
_entity_poly.pdbx_seq_one_letter_code
_entity_poly.pdbx_strand_id
1 'polypeptide(L)'
;MNRLALVIGTAALLTVVGYGVYQGYASYRSTKEQVRSLSQEVKQTSELARKESAEAEAAKQKADEAAKSAAAEADARQRAEALSKHADEQRQQAETARDQALTAAQSASEQTKKAQDEVEKMRQEREQELNNMQEALSKLVETHRTPNGMVMILPDSRFRFAFDSAELTQKNRELLSRIAGILLVSKGYGLAVYGYTDDVGTADYNQTLSERRAKAVDEYLVKAGVPAGIVSMKGYGKTSPIVNGPTAEARAKNRRVEIAVTDSQVKYGDDAGSPPK
;
A
#
# COMPACT_ATOMS: atom_id res chain seq x y z
N MET A 1 5.28 29.06 -27.04
CA MET A 1 4.51 27.90 -27.48
C MET A 1 4.77 26.63 -26.68
N ASN A 2 5.87 26.48 -25.92
CA ASN A 2 6.21 25.22 -25.22
C ASN A 2 5.67 25.05 -23.80
N ARG A 3 4.91 26.00 -23.27
CA ARG A 3 4.51 26.02 -21.85
C ARG A 3 3.14 25.37 -21.59
N LEU A 4 2.29 25.31 -22.60
CA LEU A 4 0.98 24.64 -22.52
C LEU A 4 1.10 23.09 -22.52
N ALA A 5 2.15 22.57 -23.15
CA ALA A 5 2.36 21.13 -23.28
C ALA A 5 2.71 20.42 -21.95
N LEU A 6 3.26 21.16 -20.98
CA LEU A 6 3.67 20.57 -19.69
C LEU A 6 2.49 20.32 -18.75
N VAL A 7 1.45 21.17 -18.82
CA VAL A 7 0.22 21.03 -18.02
C VAL A 7 -0.64 19.85 -18.51
N ILE A 8 -0.56 19.55 -19.79
CA ILE A 8 -1.29 18.42 -20.39
C ILE A 8 -0.62 17.08 -20.03
N GLY A 9 0.70 17.08 -19.81
CA GLY A 9 1.43 15.88 -19.41
C GLY A 9 1.00 15.35 -18.03
N THR A 10 0.60 16.22 -17.12
CA THR A 10 0.15 15.82 -15.77
C THR A 10 -1.25 15.19 -15.78
N ALA A 11 -2.12 15.57 -16.71
CA ALA A 11 -3.46 14.98 -16.83
C ALA A 11 -3.42 13.53 -17.38
N ALA A 12 -2.46 13.22 -18.25
CA ALA A 12 -2.36 11.88 -18.84
C ALA A 12 -1.91 10.79 -17.82
N LEU A 13 -1.18 11.17 -16.78
CA LEU A 13 -0.70 10.20 -15.77
C LEU A 13 -1.83 9.72 -14.84
N LEU A 14 -2.87 10.54 -14.65
CA LEU A 14 -4.02 10.21 -13.78
C LEU A 14 -4.92 9.10 -14.33
N THR A 15 -4.93 8.87 -15.63
CA THR A 15 -5.71 7.78 -16.24
C THR A 15 -5.14 6.39 -15.93
N VAL A 16 -3.84 6.30 -15.65
CA VAL A 16 -3.18 5.03 -15.29
C VAL A 16 -3.57 4.55 -13.89
N VAL A 17 -3.87 5.49 -12.98
CA VAL A 17 -4.29 5.18 -11.60
C VAL A 17 -5.64 4.47 -11.56
N GLY A 18 -6.60 4.88 -12.39
CA GLY A 18 -7.94 4.27 -12.46
C GLY A 18 -7.94 2.83 -12.98
N TYR A 19 -7.00 2.49 -13.85
CA TYR A 19 -6.92 1.15 -14.44
C TYR A 19 -6.31 0.09 -13.49
N GLY A 20 -5.39 0.51 -12.62
CA GLY A 20 -4.76 -0.37 -11.63
C GLY A 20 -5.70 -0.87 -10.54
N VAL A 21 -6.73 -0.08 -10.22
CA VAL A 21 -7.76 -0.39 -9.23
C VAL A 21 -8.64 -1.55 -9.68
N TYR A 22 -8.83 -1.70 -10.97
CA TYR A 22 -9.72 -2.73 -11.54
C TYR A 22 -9.11 -4.14 -11.53
N GLN A 23 -7.79 -4.26 -11.49
CA GLN A 23 -7.11 -5.55 -11.49
C GLN A 23 -6.84 -6.14 -10.10
N GLY A 24 -7.62 -5.78 -9.13
CA GLY A 24 -7.71 -6.42 -7.83
C GLY A 24 -6.37 -6.76 -7.15
N TYR A 25 -6.09 -6.14 -6.04
CA TYR A 25 -5.07 -6.45 -5.03
C TYR A 25 -3.57 -6.32 -5.36
N ALA A 26 -3.12 -6.57 -6.58
CA ALA A 26 -1.78 -6.20 -7.03
C ALA A 26 -1.60 -4.66 -7.08
N SER A 27 -2.71 -3.94 -7.12
CA SER A 27 -2.78 -2.52 -7.43
C SER A 27 -2.63 -1.54 -6.26
N TYR A 28 -2.84 -1.95 -4.99
CA TYR A 28 -2.72 -0.99 -3.87
C TYR A 28 -1.33 -0.35 -3.75
N ARG A 29 -0.29 -1.12 -4.03
CA ARG A 29 1.08 -0.61 -4.12
C ARG A 29 1.27 0.34 -5.28
N SER A 30 0.80 -0.06 -6.45
CA SER A 30 0.84 0.76 -7.66
C SER A 30 0.11 2.09 -7.45
N THR A 31 -1.09 2.05 -6.84
CA THR A 31 -1.89 3.24 -6.55
C THR A 31 -1.20 4.20 -5.59
N LYS A 32 -0.53 3.71 -4.56
CA LYS A 32 0.20 4.56 -3.60
C LYS A 32 1.45 5.20 -4.22
N GLU A 33 2.16 4.48 -5.06
CA GLU A 33 3.30 5.03 -5.83
C GLU A 33 2.81 6.05 -6.87
N GLN A 34 1.70 5.77 -7.53
CA GLN A 34 1.06 6.69 -8.47
C GLN A 34 0.52 7.96 -7.78
N VAL A 35 -0.09 7.86 -6.62
CA VAL A 35 -0.51 9.03 -5.83
C VAL A 35 0.70 9.85 -5.36
N ARG A 36 1.82 9.21 -5.02
CA ARG A 36 3.06 9.93 -4.72
C ARG A 36 3.66 10.63 -5.93
N SER A 37 3.71 9.96 -7.09
CA SER A 37 4.20 10.58 -8.33
C SER A 37 3.32 11.75 -8.76
N LEU A 38 2.00 11.60 -8.67
CA LEU A 38 1.04 12.69 -8.92
C LEU A 38 1.21 13.88 -7.97
N SER A 39 1.43 13.59 -6.68
CA SER A 39 1.70 14.66 -5.70
C SER A 39 3.01 15.40 -5.99
N GLN A 40 4.02 14.72 -6.52
CA GLN A 40 5.28 15.35 -6.95
C GLN A 40 5.08 16.17 -8.23
N GLU A 41 4.31 15.68 -9.20
CA GLU A 41 4.00 16.43 -10.43
C GLU A 41 3.12 17.66 -10.17
N VAL A 42 2.15 17.56 -9.28
CA VAL A 42 1.35 18.73 -8.86
C VAL A 42 2.23 19.78 -8.16
N LYS A 43 3.21 19.39 -7.36
CA LYS A 43 4.19 20.31 -6.79
C LYS A 43 5.05 20.97 -7.87
N GLN A 44 5.56 20.19 -8.81
CA GLN A 44 6.37 20.72 -9.93
C GLN A 44 5.57 21.69 -10.81
N THR A 45 4.31 21.36 -11.11
CA THR A 45 3.42 22.26 -11.89
C THR A 45 3.11 23.55 -11.14
N SER A 46 2.94 23.48 -9.81
CA SER A 46 2.68 24.66 -8.99
C SER A 46 3.92 25.59 -8.87
N GLU A 47 5.12 25.03 -8.84
CA GLU A 47 6.38 25.78 -8.86
C GLU A 47 6.65 26.42 -10.22
N LEU A 48 6.33 25.72 -11.31
CA LEU A 48 6.40 26.27 -12.68
C LEU A 48 5.40 27.42 -12.87
N ALA A 49 4.17 27.29 -12.41
CA ALA A 49 3.16 28.34 -12.47
C ALA A 49 3.56 29.59 -11.66
N ARG A 50 4.25 29.43 -10.51
CA ARG A 50 4.83 30.56 -9.75
C ARG A 50 5.98 31.21 -10.49
N LYS A 51 6.82 30.44 -11.17
CA LYS A 51 7.93 31.00 -11.97
C LYS A 51 7.43 31.75 -13.19
N GLU A 52 6.40 31.25 -13.87
CA GLU A 52 5.72 31.92 -14.97
C GLU A 52 5.02 33.23 -14.52
N SER A 53 4.43 33.22 -13.33
CA SER A 53 3.85 34.43 -12.72
C SER A 53 4.92 35.51 -12.48
N ALA A 54 6.09 35.14 -11.95
CA ALA A 54 7.19 36.08 -11.72
C ALA A 54 7.82 36.59 -13.02
N GLU A 55 7.91 35.75 -14.06
CA GLU A 55 8.39 36.16 -15.39
C GLU A 55 7.37 37.08 -16.11
N ALA A 56 6.08 36.81 -15.92
CA ALA A 56 5.02 37.70 -16.44
C ALA A 56 5.01 39.07 -15.75
N GLU A 57 5.27 39.10 -14.43
CA GLU A 57 5.43 40.38 -13.71
C GLU A 57 6.67 41.16 -14.17
N ALA A 58 7.79 40.46 -14.41
CA ALA A 58 8.99 41.10 -14.95
C ALA A 58 8.79 41.61 -16.38
N ALA A 59 8.03 40.90 -17.21
CA ALA A 59 7.66 41.35 -18.54
C ALA A 59 6.72 42.58 -18.47
N LYS A 60 5.78 42.61 -17.52
CA LYS A 60 4.89 43.74 -17.27
C LYS A 60 5.66 45.00 -16.83
N GLN A 61 6.61 44.85 -15.90
CA GLN A 61 7.45 45.98 -15.48
C GLN A 61 8.32 46.53 -16.62
N LYS A 62 8.91 45.64 -17.47
CA LYS A 62 9.65 46.10 -18.65
C LYS A 62 8.78 46.83 -19.68
N ALA A 63 7.53 46.42 -19.88
CA ALA A 63 6.58 47.12 -20.76
C ALA A 63 6.20 48.51 -20.21
N ASP A 64 6.04 48.64 -18.88
CA ASP A 64 5.71 49.89 -18.23
C ASP A 64 6.89 50.90 -18.28
N GLU A 65 8.15 50.46 -18.17
CA GLU A 65 9.34 51.27 -18.33
C GLU A 65 9.53 51.74 -19.79
N ALA A 66 9.32 50.86 -20.77
CA ALA A 66 9.38 51.18 -22.18
C ALA A 66 8.28 52.19 -22.57
N ALA A 67 7.07 52.09 -22.00
CA ALA A 67 5.98 53.02 -22.20
C ALA A 67 6.28 54.42 -21.61
N LYS A 68 6.96 54.48 -20.46
CA LYS A 68 7.39 55.75 -19.83
C LYS A 68 8.48 56.49 -20.64
N SER A 69 9.43 55.74 -21.21
CA SER A 69 10.49 56.31 -22.05
C SER A 69 9.95 56.78 -23.42
N ALA A 70 8.95 56.12 -23.99
CA ALA A 70 8.33 56.48 -25.25
C ALA A 70 7.38 57.69 -25.12
N ALA A 71 6.89 58.00 -23.92
CA ALA A 71 6.03 59.17 -23.67
C ALA A 71 6.78 60.51 -23.73
N ALA A 72 8.12 60.49 -23.79
CA ALA A 72 8.97 61.66 -23.78
C ALA A 72 9.19 62.34 -25.17
N GLU A 73 8.84 61.67 -26.21
CA GLU A 73 9.06 62.17 -27.55
C GLU A 73 7.72 62.33 -28.35
N ALA A 74 7.48 63.50 -28.98
CA ALA A 74 6.22 63.77 -29.66
C ALA A 74 5.86 62.85 -30.84
N ASP A 75 6.81 62.07 -31.32
CA ASP A 75 6.66 61.07 -32.40
C ASP A 75 6.14 59.71 -31.86
N ALA A 76 5.99 59.61 -30.54
CA ALA A 76 5.72 58.36 -29.86
C ALA A 76 4.23 57.98 -29.72
N ARG A 77 3.28 58.90 -30.07
CA ARG A 77 1.86 58.54 -29.90
C ARG A 77 1.42 57.30 -30.68
N GLN A 78 1.90 57.18 -31.93
CA GLN A 78 1.58 55.98 -32.72
C GLN A 78 2.32 54.72 -32.21
N ARG A 79 3.55 54.89 -31.69
CA ARG A 79 4.29 53.75 -31.08
C ARG A 79 3.71 53.41 -29.70
N ALA A 80 3.25 54.43 -28.91
CA ALA A 80 2.60 54.18 -27.63
C ALA A 80 1.27 53.45 -27.79
N GLU A 81 0.46 53.76 -28.81
CA GLU A 81 -0.80 53.04 -29.08
C GLU A 81 -0.55 51.59 -29.55
N ALA A 82 0.47 51.37 -30.40
CA ALA A 82 0.84 50.02 -30.80
C ALA A 82 1.38 49.18 -29.65
N LEU A 83 2.16 49.82 -28.75
CA LEU A 83 2.67 49.19 -27.55
C LEU A 83 1.57 48.89 -26.53
N SER A 84 0.59 49.81 -26.38
CA SER A 84 -0.58 49.60 -25.52
C SER A 84 -1.45 48.44 -26.04
N LYS A 85 -1.75 48.38 -27.34
CA LYS A 85 -2.49 47.25 -27.94
C LYS A 85 -1.78 45.92 -27.74
N HIS A 86 -0.48 45.93 -27.95
CA HIS A 86 0.31 44.72 -27.75
C HIS A 86 0.39 44.24 -26.27
N ALA A 87 0.45 45.24 -25.35
CA ALA A 87 0.39 44.95 -23.91
C ALA A 87 -0.98 44.42 -23.47
N ASP A 88 -2.07 44.98 -24.07
CA ASP A 88 -3.43 44.51 -23.79
C ASP A 88 -3.70 43.11 -24.37
N GLU A 89 -3.18 42.81 -25.55
CA GLU A 89 -3.20 41.46 -26.12
C GLU A 89 -2.40 40.45 -25.27
N GLN A 90 -1.24 40.86 -24.76
CA GLN A 90 -0.44 40.02 -23.85
C GLN A 90 -1.12 39.82 -22.49
N ARG A 91 -1.79 40.87 -21.95
CA ARG A 91 -2.59 40.74 -20.72
C ARG A 91 -3.75 39.77 -20.89
N GLN A 92 -4.51 39.90 -22.01
CA GLN A 92 -5.58 38.97 -22.31
C GLN A 92 -5.07 37.51 -22.47
N GLN A 93 -3.93 37.36 -23.14
CA GLN A 93 -3.30 36.04 -23.26
C GLN A 93 -2.84 35.51 -21.90
N ALA A 94 -2.24 36.34 -21.04
CA ALA A 94 -1.82 35.96 -19.71
C ALA A 94 -3.00 35.64 -18.76
N GLU A 95 -4.09 36.44 -18.84
CA GLU A 95 -5.34 36.14 -18.10
C GLU A 95 -5.97 34.83 -18.57
N THR A 96 -6.07 34.63 -19.90
CA THR A 96 -6.63 33.41 -20.45
C THR A 96 -5.78 32.18 -20.04
N ALA A 97 -4.46 32.29 -20.08
CA ALA A 97 -3.55 31.23 -19.63
C ALA A 97 -3.67 30.96 -18.13
N ARG A 98 -3.84 31.99 -17.32
CA ARG A 98 -4.07 31.88 -15.87
C ARG A 98 -5.41 31.19 -15.56
N ASP A 99 -6.48 31.56 -16.25
CA ASP A 99 -7.79 30.94 -16.04
C ASP A 99 -7.79 29.47 -16.47
N GLN A 100 -7.11 29.14 -17.58
CA GLN A 100 -6.92 27.76 -18.02
C GLN A 100 -6.08 26.96 -17.01
N ALA A 101 -5.00 27.54 -16.47
CA ALA A 101 -4.18 26.91 -15.46
C ALA A 101 -4.94 26.69 -14.13
N LEU A 102 -5.77 27.66 -13.72
CA LEU A 102 -6.64 27.54 -12.55
C LEU A 102 -7.67 26.42 -12.74
N THR A 103 -8.32 26.37 -13.90
CA THR A 103 -9.29 25.30 -14.21
C THR A 103 -8.64 23.93 -14.24
N ALA A 104 -7.44 23.84 -14.83
CA ALA A 104 -6.68 22.60 -14.85
C ALA A 104 -6.23 22.16 -13.44
N ALA A 105 -5.80 23.11 -12.59
CA ALA A 105 -5.42 22.84 -11.21
C ALA A 105 -6.63 22.39 -10.35
N GLN A 106 -7.80 23.00 -10.56
CA GLN A 106 -9.03 22.59 -9.89
C GLN A 106 -9.45 21.18 -10.30
N SER A 107 -9.45 20.88 -11.61
CA SER A 107 -9.79 19.54 -12.09
C SER A 107 -8.80 18.45 -11.60
N ALA A 108 -7.51 18.76 -11.54
CA ALA A 108 -6.50 17.87 -10.99
C ALA A 108 -6.71 17.65 -9.47
N SER A 109 -7.07 18.70 -8.73
CA SER A 109 -7.39 18.63 -7.31
C SER A 109 -8.63 17.74 -7.05
N GLU A 110 -9.68 17.92 -7.84
CA GLU A 110 -10.90 17.10 -7.75
C GLU A 110 -10.62 15.62 -8.06
N GLN A 111 -9.80 15.35 -9.09
CA GLN A 111 -9.42 13.99 -9.44
C GLN A 111 -8.57 13.33 -8.32
N THR A 112 -7.65 14.10 -7.74
CA THR A 112 -6.85 13.63 -6.61
C THR A 112 -7.75 13.29 -5.41
N LYS A 113 -8.72 14.15 -5.11
CA LYS A 113 -9.67 13.91 -4.04
C LYS A 113 -10.52 12.67 -4.29
N LYS A 114 -11.05 12.50 -5.50
CA LYS A 114 -11.79 11.29 -5.87
C LYS A 114 -10.96 10.02 -5.73
N ALA A 115 -9.70 10.06 -6.17
CA ALA A 115 -8.79 8.93 -6.01
C ALA A 115 -8.49 8.61 -4.53
N GLN A 116 -8.34 9.65 -3.69
CA GLN A 116 -8.17 9.48 -2.24
C GLN A 116 -9.41 8.88 -1.58
N ASP A 117 -10.61 9.36 -1.93
CA ASP A 117 -11.88 8.84 -1.42
C ASP A 117 -12.06 7.37 -1.82
N GLU A 118 -11.67 7.00 -3.03
CA GLU A 118 -11.73 5.62 -3.52
C GLU A 118 -10.74 4.69 -2.78
N VAL A 119 -9.52 5.16 -2.56
CA VAL A 119 -8.51 4.44 -1.76
C VAL A 119 -9.00 4.24 -0.31
N GLU A 120 -9.57 5.27 0.30
CA GLU A 120 -10.10 5.16 1.66
C GLU A 120 -11.29 4.20 1.74
N LYS A 121 -12.18 4.22 0.74
CA LYS A 121 -13.30 3.26 0.64
C LYS A 121 -12.78 1.83 0.53
N MET A 122 -11.81 1.58 -0.35
CA MET A 122 -11.21 0.25 -0.48
C MET A 122 -10.54 -0.22 0.82
N ARG A 123 -9.88 0.71 1.53
CA ARG A 123 -9.28 0.41 2.83
C ARG A 123 -10.32 -0.01 3.86
N GLN A 124 -11.46 0.68 3.91
CA GLN A 124 -12.55 0.35 4.82
C GLN A 124 -13.19 -1.00 4.48
N GLU A 125 -13.44 -1.27 3.19
CA GLU A 125 -13.94 -2.57 2.72
C GLU A 125 -12.97 -3.70 3.09
N ARG A 126 -11.68 -3.44 2.97
CA ARG A 126 -10.62 -4.38 3.32
C ARG A 126 -10.54 -4.67 4.81
N GLU A 127 -10.66 -3.64 5.62
CA GLU A 127 -10.68 -3.78 7.07
C GLU A 127 -11.91 -4.57 7.53
N GLN A 128 -13.04 -4.34 6.91
CA GLN A 128 -14.27 -5.09 7.18
C GLN A 128 -14.13 -6.56 6.79
N GLU A 129 -13.52 -6.86 5.64
CA GLU A 129 -13.22 -8.24 5.23
C GLU A 129 -12.32 -8.96 6.24
N LEU A 130 -11.24 -8.29 6.70
CA LEU A 130 -10.37 -8.82 7.73
C LEU A 130 -11.10 -9.05 9.07
N ASN A 131 -12.01 -8.17 9.45
CA ASN A 131 -12.80 -8.33 10.67
C ASN A 131 -13.74 -9.54 10.57
N ASN A 132 -14.42 -9.70 9.44
CA ASN A 132 -15.29 -10.85 9.18
C ASN A 132 -14.49 -12.16 9.18
N MET A 133 -13.33 -12.16 8.55
CA MET A 133 -12.41 -13.31 8.54
C MET A 133 -11.96 -13.65 9.97
N GLN A 134 -11.54 -12.64 10.76
CA GLN A 134 -11.14 -12.85 12.14
C GLN A 134 -12.28 -13.42 12.97
N GLU A 135 -13.49 -12.90 12.83
CA GLU A 135 -14.66 -13.43 13.54
C GLU A 135 -14.91 -14.90 13.19
N ALA A 136 -14.84 -15.26 11.91
CA ALA A 136 -15.02 -16.64 11.47
C ALA A 136 -13.92 -17.57 12.00
N LEU A 137 -12.65 -17.14 11.95
CA LEU A 137 -11.51 -17.90 12.42
C LEU A 137 -11.47 -18.02 13.95
N SER A 138 -11.86 -16.97 14.68
CA SER A 138 -11.87 -16.98 16.15
C SER A 138 -12.84 -18.01 16.74
N LYS A 139 -13.85 -18.44 16.00
CA LYS A 139 -14.74 -19.56 16.36
C LYS A 139 -14.03 -20.93 16.29
N LEU A 140 -12.92 -21.00 15.59
CA LEU A 140 -12.15 -22.23 15.41
C LEU A 140 -10.90 -22.27 16.28
N VAL A 141 -10.13 -21.17 16.27
CA VAL A 141 -8.82 -21.05 16.93
C VAL A 141 -8.65 -19.67 17.55
N GLU A 142 -7.73 -19.56 18.49
CA GLU A 142 -7.32 -18.27 19.04
C GLU A 142 -6.72 -17.39 17.92
N THR A 143 -7.28 -16.21 17.72
CA THR A 143 -6.91 -15.32 16.60
C THR A 143 -6.71 -13.90 17.10
N HIS A 144 -5.55 -13.32 16.84
CA HIS A 144 -5.18 -11.98 17.23
C HIS A 144 -4.97 -11.09 16.01
N ARG A 145 -5.44 -9.84 16.10
CA ARG A 145 -5.13 -8.80 15.10
C ARG A 145 -3.69 -8.36 15.26
N THR A 146 -3.07 -8.11 14.13
CA THR A 146 -1.76 -7.47 14.02
C THR A 146 -1.88 -6.25 13.12
N PRO A 147 -0.95 -5.30 13.14
CA PRO A 147 -0.99 -4.13 12.25
C PRO A 147 -1.10 -4.52 10.78
N ASN A 148 -0.64 -5.71 10.41
CA ASN A 148 -0.47 -6.18 9.03
C ASN A 148 -1.48 -7.27 8.63
N GLY A 149 -2.43 -7.58 9.53
CA GLY A 149 -3.39 -8.64 9.29
C GLY A 149 -3.82 -9.32 10.58
N MET A 150 -3.59 -10.62 10.69
CA MET A 150 -3.92 -11.41 11.89
C MET A 150 -3.03 -12.64 12.04
N VAL A 151 -2.98 -13.17 13.23
CA VAL A 151 -2.29 -14.43 13.55
C VAL A 151 -3.25 -15.38 14.24
N MET A 152 -3.30 -16.59 13.75
CA MET A 152 -3.99 -17.73 14.38
C MET A 152 -2.98 -18.55 15.18
N ILE A 153 -3.28 -18.82 16.43
CA ILE A 153 -2.45 -19.66 17.31
C ILE A 153 -3.10 -21.05 17.44
N LEU A 154 -2.38 -22.07 17.05
CA LEU A 154 -2.78 -23.45 17.12
C LEU A 154 -1.92 -24.17 18.21
N PRO A 155 -2.34 -24.13 19.48
CA PRO A 155 -1.57 -24.70 20.58
C PRO A 155 -1.69 -26.22 20.59
N ASP A 156 -0.73 -26.92 21.25
CA ASP A 156 -0.68 -28.38 21.40
C ASP A 156 -1.97 -28.96 21.98
N SER A 157 -2.72 -28.23 22.75
CA SER A 157 -4.03 -28.65 23.28
C SER A 157 -5.11 -28.90 22.22
N ARG A 158 -5.03 -28.20 21.09
CA ARG A 158 -6.00 -28.30 19.99
C ARG A 158 -5.41 -28.85 18.70
N PHE A 159 -4.09 -28.67 18.50
CA PHE A 159 -3.39 -29.02 17.28
C PHE A 159 -2.11 -29.82 17.63
N ARG A 160 -2.32 -31.06 18.11
CA ARG A 160 -1.25 -31.87 18.62
C ARG A 160 -0.57 -32.67 17.53
N PHE A 161 0.76 -32.65 17.53
CA PHE A 161 1.58 -33.64 16.85
C PHE A 161 1.97 -34.75 17.83
N ALA A 162 2.18 -35.95 17.31
CA ALA A 162 2.80 -37.01 18.11
C ALA A 162 4.25 -36.63 18.48
N PHE A 163 4.79 -37.32 19.46
CA PHE A 163 6.18 -37.10 19.87
C PHE A 163 7.12 -37.31 18.67
N ASP A 164 8.05 -36.41 18.46
CA ASP A 164 9.01 -36.40 17.33
C ASP A 164 8.35 -36.54 15.95
N SER A 165 7.14 -36.11 15.79
CA SER A 165 6.39 -36.24 14.55
C SER A 165 5.93 -34.88 14.01
N ALA A 166 5.81 -34.80 12.70
CA ALA A 166 5.13 -33.72 11.95
C ALA A 166 3.89 -34.25 11.22
N GLU A 167 3.47 -35.49 11.47
CA GLU A 167 2.31 -36.09 10.84
C GLU A 167 1.03 -35.44 11.39
N LEU A 168 0.15 -35.01 10.47
CA LEU A 168 -1.12 -34.40 10.81
C LEU A 168 -2.14 -35.46 11.19
N THR A 169 -2.70 -35.36 12.38
CA THR A 169 -3.81 -36.22 12.80
C THR A 169 -5.08 -35.91 11.99
N GLN A 170 -6.08 -36.77 12.04
CA GLN A 170 -7.36 -36.51 11.39
C GLN A 170 -7.99 -35.23 11.94
N LYS A 171 -7.97 -34.98 13.25
CA LYS A 171 -8.46 -33.76 13.87
C LYS A 171 -7.74 -32.48 13.37
N ASN A 172 -6.40 -32.60 13.19
CA ASN A 172 -5.62 -31.50 12.64
C ASN A 172 -6.06 -31.19 11.21
N ARG A 173 -6.24 -32.23 10.38
CA ARG A 173 -6.69 -32.05 8.99
C ARG A 173 -8.10 -31.44 8.89
N GLU A 174 -9.02 -31.88 9.73
CA GLU A 174 -10.37 -31.32 9.80
C GLU A 174 -10.33 -29.82 10.17
N LEU A 175 -9.53 -29.45 11.19
CA LEU A 175 -9.36 -28.06 11.59
C LEU A 175 -8.75 -27.22 10.47
N LEU A 176 -7.67 -27.71 9.86
CA LEU A 176 -7.02 -27.01 8.73
C LEU A 176 -7.91 -26.90 7.51
N SER A 177 -8.76 -27.89 7.21
CA SER A 177 -9.75 -27.80 6.13
C SER A 177 -10.76 -26.70 6.37
N ARG A 178 -11.23 -26.53 7.61
CA ARG A 178 -12.16 -25.44 7.97
C ARG A 178 -11.48 -24.07 7.87
N ILE A 179 -10.23 -23.96 8.34
CA ILE A 179 -9.42 -22.74 8.21
C ILE A 179 -9.20 -22.43 6.73
N ALA A 180 -8.77 -23.40 5.91
CA ALA A 180 -8.58 -23.23 4.49
C ALA A 180 -9.85 -22.77 3.78
N GLY A 181 -11.02 -23.31 4.13
CA GLY A 181 -12.31 -22.89 3.58
C GLY A 181 -12.62 -21.41 3.84
N ILE A 182 -12.28 -20.89 5.02
CA ILE A 182 -12.44 -19.46 5.32
C ILE A 182 -11.44 -18.61 4.52
N LEU A 183 -10.18 -19.06 4.45
CA LEU A 183 -9.11 -18.33 3.74
C LEU A 183 -9.33 -18.28 2.22
N LEU A 184 -9.94 -19.31 1.64
CA LEU A 184 -10.20 -19.40 0.19
C LEU A 184 -11.23 -18.38 -0.33
N VAL A 185 -12.16 -17.94 0.52
CA VAL A 185 -13.15 -16.92 0.13
C VAL A 185 -12.55 -15.52 0.14
N SER A 186 -11.44 -15.32 0.83
CA SER A 186 -10.77 -14.03 0.97
C SER A 186 -9.57 -13.95 0.03
N LYS A 187 -9.51 -12.90 -0.79
CA LYS A 187 -8.46 -12.72 -1.80
C LYS A 187 -7.45 -11.66 -1.37
N GLY A 188 -6.21 -11.78 -1.88
CA GLY A 188 -5.19 -10.75 -1.70
C GLY A 188 -4.49 -10.77 -0.35
N TYR A 189 -4.47 -11.92 0.30
CA TYR A 189 -3.69 -12.15 1.51
C TYR A 189 -2.56 -13.13 1.24
N GLY A 190 -1.42 -12.87 1.88
CA GLY A 190 -0.34 -13.84 2.01
C GLY A 190 -0.52 -14.64 3.30
N LEU A 191 -0.04 -15.86 3.31
CA LEU A 191 -0.03 -16.73 4.47
C LEU A 191 1.40 -17.07 4.86
N ALA A 192 1.68 -17.08 6.16
CA ALA A 192 2.94 -17.57 6.68
C ALA A 192 2.68 -18.57 7.82
N VAL A 193 3.22 -19.76 7.69
CA VAL A 193 3.10 -20.83 8.68
C VAL A 193 4.37 -20.90 9.51
N TYR A 194 4.25 -20.72 10.81
CA TYR A 194 5.35 -20.72 11.75
C TYR A 194 5.25 -21.90 12.71
N GLY A 195 6.31 -22.69 12.78
CA GLY A 195 6.42 -23.82 13.72
C GLY A 195 7.26 -23.46 14.94
N TYR A 196 6.83 -23.87 16.12
CA TYR A 196 7.54 -23.66 17.38
C TYR A 196 7.58 -24.95 18.20
N THR A 197 8.61 -25.09 19.03
CA THR A 197 8.76 -26.18 19.99
C THR A 197 8.82 -25.61 21.41
N ASP A 198 8.83 -26.52 22.38
CA ASP A 198 9.24 -26.19 23.74
C ASP A 198 10.78 -26.15 23.89
N ASP A 199 11.25 -25.99 25.13
CA ASP A 199 12.65 -25.87 25.50
C ASP A 199 13.42 -27.19 25.55
N VAL A 200 12.74 -28.32 25.41
CA VAL A 200 13.36 -29.67 25.52
C VAL A 200 14.10 -30.06 24.26
N GLY A 201 15.33 -30.50 24.37
CA GLY A 201 16.19 -30.90 23.26
C GLY A 201 17.17 -29.84 22.80
N THR A 202 18.00 -30.20 21.82
CA THR A 202 18.99 -29.27 21.22
C THR A 202 18.32 -28.25 20.35
N ALA A 203 19.04 -27.14 20.07
CA ALA A 203 18.53 -26.08 19.18
C ALA A 203 18.29 -26.61 17.76
N ASP A 204 19.24 -27.38 17.21
CA ASP A 204 19.17 -27.91 15.85
C ASP A 204 18.05 -28.91 15.67
N TYR A 205 17.85 -29.77 16.66
CA TYR A 205 16.73 -30.71 16.69
C TYR A 205 15.39 -29.97 16.66
N ASN A 206 15.22 -28.98 17.54
CA ASN A 206 13.99 -28.18 17.62
C ASN A 206 13.76 -27.35 16.36
N GLN A 207 14.82 -26.81 15.77
CA GLN A 207 14.75 -26.10 14.50
C GLN A 207 14.19 -27.02 13.41
N THR A 208 14.81 -28.18 13.22
CA THR A 208 14.38 -29.18 12.23
C THR A 208 12.94 -29.66 12.46
N LEU A 209 12.58 -29.94 13.73
CA LEU A 209 11.24 -30.42 14.08
C LEU A 209 10.17 -29.34 13.78
N SER A 210 10.45 -28.11 14.14
CA SER A 210 9.53 -27.00 13.90
C SER A 210 9.34 -26.71 12.40
N GLU A 211 10.39 -26.81 11.60
CA GLU A 211 10.31 -26.70 10.13
C GLU A 211 9.48 -27.83 9.52
N ARG A 212 9.71 -29.08 9.93
CA ARG A 212 8.90 -30.22 9.46
C ARG A 212 7.42 -30.04 9.77
N ARG A 213 7.07 -29.52 10.96
CA ARG A 213 5.69 -29.25 11.37
C ARG A 213 5.05 -28.11 10.58
N ALA A 214 5.78 -27.01 10.41
CA ALA A 214 5.32 -25.89 9.57
C ALA A 214 5.08 -26.34 8.12
N LYS A 215 6.02 -27.14 7.58
CA LYS A 215 5.90 -27.70 6.23
C LYS A 215 4.68 -28.61 6.07
N ALA A 216 4.40 -29.47 7.02
CA ALA A 216 3.23 -30.36 6.97
C ALA A 216 1.91 -29.58 6.95
N VAL A 217 1.84 -28.43 7.65
CA VAL A 217 0.68 -27.54 7.63
C VAL A 217 0.58 -26.81 6.30
N ASP A 218 1.68 -26.25 5.80
CA ASP A 218 1.78 -25.58 4.50
C ASP A 218 1.30 -26.51 3.37
N GLU A 219 1.88 -27.68 3.26
CA GLU A 219 1.51 -28.69 2.25
C GLU A 219 0.03 -29.08 2.33
N TYR A 220 -0.51 -29.19 3.55
CA TYR A 220 -1.92 -29.47 3.72
C TYR A 220 -2.83 -28.32 3.26
N LEU A 221 -2.50 -27.08 3.59
CA LEU A 221 -3.26 -25.91 3.14
C LEU A 221 -3.26 -25.81 1.61
N VAL A 222 -2.09 -26.02 0.98
CA VAL A 222 -1.97 -26.06 -0.48
C VAL A 222 -2.83 -27.19 -1.07
N LYS A 223 -2.77 -28.39 -0.48
CA LYS A 223 -3.63 -29.53 -0.90
C LYS A 223 -5.12 -29.24 -0.70
N ALA A 224 -5.48 -28.45 0.29
CA ALA A 224 -6.86 -28.01 0.54
C ALA A 224 -7.34 -26.91 -0.41
N GLY A 225 -6.49 -26.47 -1.35
CA GLY A 225 -6.84 -25.52 -2.41
C GLY A 225 -6.26 -24.11 -2.23
N VAL A 226 -5.53 -23.83 -1.15
CA VAL A 226 -4.84 -22.54 -0.97
C VAL A 226 -3.72 -22.44 -2.02
N PRO A 227 -3.62 -21.35 -2.79
CA PRO A 227 -2.58 -21.21 -3.79
C PRO A 227 -1.18 -21.24 -3.18
N ALA A 228 -0.30 -22.11 -3.68
CA ALA A 228 1.06 -22.27 -3.16
C ALA A 228 1.88 -20.97 -3.20
N GLY A 229 1.61 -20.09 -4.17
CA GLY A 229 2.34 -18.83 -4.32
C GLY A 229 2.06 -17.78 -3.24
N ILE A 230 1.05 -17.99 -2.39
CA ILE A 230 0.72 -17.08 -1.28
C ILE A 230 1.07 -17.66 0.08
N VAL A 231 1.53 -18.90 0.15
CA VAL A 231 1.89 -19.57 1.41
C VAL A 231 3.40 -19.64 1.54
N SER A 232 3.89 -19.30 2.70
CA SER A 232 5.29 -19.46 3.10
C SER A 232 5.37 -20.18 4.44
N MET A 233 6.51 -20.80 4.75
CA MET A 233 6.66 -21.47 6.02
C MET A 233 8.04 -21.23 6.64
N LYS A 234 8.13 -21.26 7.97
CA LYS A 234 9.38 -21.17 8.72
C LYS A 234 9.28 -21.88 10.07
N GLY A 235 10.32 -22.59 10.44
CA GLY A 235 10.52 -23.09 11.80
C GLY A 235 11.30 -22.08 12.64
N TYR A 236 10.91 -21.94 13.88
CA TYR A 236 11.61 -21.09 14.87
C TYR A 236 12.19 -21.92 16.03
N GLY A 237 11.99 -23.26 16.01
CA GLY A 237 12.46 -24.11 17.09
C GLY A 237 11.97 -23.61 18.45
N LYS A 238 12.88 -23.50 19.40
CA LYS A 238 12.62 -23.02 20.77
C LYS A 238 12.97 -21.54 21.00
N THR A 239 13.27 -20.77 19.94
CA THR A 239 13.82 -19.40 20.08
C THR A 239 12.81 -18.34 20.43
N SER A 240 11.50 -18.60 20.26
CA SER A 240 10.43 -17.60 20.46
C SER A 240 9.32 -18.17 21.34
N PRO A 241 9.56 -18.37 22.64
CA PRO A 241 8.54 -18.87 23.55
C PRO A 241 7.47 -17.78 23.82
N ILE A 242 6.19 -18.18 23.86
CA ILE A 242 5.11 -17.31 24.34
C ILE A 242 5.16 -17.20 25.87
N VAL A 243 5.50 -18.30 26.54
CA VAL A 243 5.58 -18.34 28.00
C VAL A 243 6.97 -18.81 28.39
N ASN A 244 7.64 -18.01 29.20
CA ASN A 244 8.93 -18.39 29.76
C ASN A 244 8.76 -19.33 30.96
N GLY A 245 9.67 -20.25 31.09
CA GLY A 245 9.76 -21.17 32.24
C GLY A 245 9.64 -22.64 31.82
N PRO A 246 10.15 -23.55 32.70
CA PRO A 246 10.24 -24.97 32.42
C PRO A 246 9.00 -25.79 32.85
N THR A 247 7.85 -25.13 33.07
CA THR A 247 6.63 -25.85 33.48
C THR A 247 5.97 -26.57 32.33
N ALA A 248 5.21 -27.64 32.64
CA ALA A 248 4.48 -28.40 31.63
C ALA A 248 3.47 -27.52 30.86
N GLU A 249 2.84 -26.56 31.55
CA GLU A 249 1.89 -25.61 30.98
C GLU A 249 2.60 -24.63 30.01
N ALA A 250 3.77 -24.10 30.40
CA ALA A 250 4.57 -23.24 29.54
C ALA A 250 5.00 -24.00 28.27
N ARG A 251 5.51 -25.21 28.40
CA ARG A 251 5.89 -26.07 27.28
C ARG A 251 4.71 -26.35 26.35
N ALA A 252 3.54 -26.65 26.90
CA ALA A 252 2.35 -26.92 26.10
C ALA A 252 1.90 -25.72 25.27
N LYS A 253 2.05 -24.49 25.81
CA LYS A 253 1.77 -23.24 25.07
C LYS A 253 2.85 -22.97 24.02
N ASN A 254 4.11 -23.28 24.32
CA ASN A 254 5.22 -23.04 23.40
C ASN A 254 5.21 -24.02 22.22
N ARG A 255 4.79 -25.27 22.41
CA ARG A 255 4.54 -26.20 21.30
C ARG A 255 3.30 -25.78 20.53
N ARG A 256 3.49 -25.02 19.46
CA ARG A 256 2.41 -24.47 18.66
C ARG A 256 2.77 -24.36 17.20
N VAL A 257 1.77 -24.19 16.40
CA VAL A 257 1.88 -23.65 15.05
C VAL A 257 1.13 -22.32 15.02
N GLU A 258 1.68 -21.34 14.39
CA GLU A 258 1.02 -20.07 14.08
C GLU A 258 0.79 -19.97 12.58
N ILE A 259 -0.38 -19.47 12.18
CA ILE A 259 -0.66 -19.13 10.79
C ILE A 259 -0.95 -17.63 10.75
N ALA A 260 -0.02 -16.87 10.20
CA ALA A 260 -0.19 -15.45 9.96
C ALA A 260 -0.89 -15.24 8.61
N VAL A 261 -1.89 -14.38 8.62
CA VAL A 261 -2.55 -13.84 7.43
C VAL A 261 -2.09 -12.40 7.30
N THR A 262 -1.42 -12.07 6.21
CA THR A 262 -0.90 -10.74 5.96
C THR A 262 -1.53 -10.16 4.69
N ASP A 263 -1.87 -8.89 4.73
CA ASP A 263 -2.32 -8.22 3.52
C ASP A 263 -1.15 -8.13 2.53
N SER A 264 -1.25 -8.82 1.40
CA SER A 264 -0.20 -8.85 0.37
C SER A 264 -0.04 -7.51 -0.37
N GLN A 265 -0.98 -6.60 -0.17
CA GLN A 265 -0.99 -5.28 -0.78
C GLN A 265 -0.19 -4.25 0.02
N VAL A 266 0.05 -4.54 1.29
CA VAL A 266 0.88 -3.71 2.15
C VAL A 266 2.29 -4.29 2.16
N LYS A 267 3.22 -3.71 1.38
CA LYS A 267 4.65 -4.02 1.54
C LYS A 267 5.11 -3.41 2.85
N TYR A 268 5.34 -4.26 3.81
CA TYR A 268 6.18 -3.93 4.95
C TYR A 268 7.63 -4.15 4.51
N GLY A 269 8.53 -3.27 4.94
CA GLY A 269 9.96 -3.40 4.67
C GLY A 269 10.46 -4.80 5.03
N ASP A 270 11.67 -5.15 4.68
CA ASP A 270 12.32 -6.48 4.67
C ASP A 270 12.18 -7.39 5.92
N ASP A 271 11.36 -7.00 6.90
CA ASP A 271 11.01 -7.76 8.11
C ASP A 271 9.91 -8.83 7.93
N ALA A 272 9.56 -9.18 6.69
CA ALA A 272 8.53 -10.20 6.40
C ALA A 272 8.87 -11.62 6.92
N GLY A 273 9.94 -11.78 7.67
CA GLY A 273 10.37 -13.03 8.31
C GLY A 273 10.37 -13.05 9.83
N SER A 274 9.94 -11.97 10.48
CA SER A 274 9.88 -11.94 11.94
C SER A 274 8.46 -12.25 12.43
N PRO A 275 8.29 -13.09 13.47
CA PRO A 275 6.99 -13.31 14.07
C PRO A 275 6.47 -11.98 14.63
N PRO A 276 5.17 -11.71 14.58
CA PRO A 276 4.57 -10.57 15.25
C PRO A 276 4.90 -10.65 16.75
N LYS A 277 5.45 -9.56 17.30
CA LYS A 277 5.72 -9.41 18.73
C LYS A 277 4.43 -9.18 19.48
#